data_d25310baaf0046cacf09d08d7152c431
#
_entry.id   d25310baaf0046cacf09d08d7152c431
#
_cell.length_a   1.000
_cell.length_b   1.000
_cell.length_c   1.000
_cell.angle_alpha   90.00
_cell.angle_beta   90.00
_cell.angle_gamma   90.00
#
_symmetry.space_group_name_H-M   'P 1'
#
loop_
_entity.id
_entity.type
_entity.pdbx_description
1 polymer ?
#
loop_
_entity_poly.entity_id
_entity_poly.type
_entity_poly.pdbx_seq_one_letter_code
_entity_poly.pdbx_strand_id
1 'polypeptide(L)'
;MWKRPIAGALALVLSLSLLASPALAAETKDADQQAPAASDTTPAPDTGSDADSTPGTGGDKNDSTPGGDTNNGTGGNHNGSAETPSTPEAPAEPTTPTTPTTPTTPERPSTPSTPLPHGPTLRQDHVRYMEGFENGTFRPDQKLTRAQAAQLVYRLLATPDNGTGACSYTDIAGQWYTQPIRALCALGLFDNGSKFRPNDVMTRAEFIDLLVRTKPISGNSAGFPDVSSGYWAASQIQAAASHGWISGFPDGTFRPNSGLTRAEACTVVNNMLGRTGDAAQATRLIALGLYSDVSASYWGARTIAEASVSHTAAASGSGESWNGVDVASMTFTPGFHAAGNQLYYVAWTGKLVTNTTLGAYKADATGALTQTAKSYQMTNVPYISQIDNIYAWVGCEAVADLMGLKAKGYAQDVTIKYFLDNLPRSKSDPEKGFVGSPYVPDTSKRTRTTIYPAKLAEYSNTYCGSDDPCADFRGASVTDLQRELLAGNCVVGYMTLWWASPYYRTYNIEGTQQRLVSNNHAVLVCGYDPNKGYYISDPYNYYNRGQVHQYWENAKTFEAIWNARKVGMVIR
;
A
#
# COMPACT_ATOMS: atom_id res chain seq x y z
N MET A 1 18.95 -49.61 2.18
CA MET A 1 18.97 -50.71 1.20
C MET A 1 17.99 -50.43 0.11
N TRP A 2 18.53 -50.33 -1.10
CA TRP A 2 17.93 -50.52 -2.45
C TRP A 2 16.88 -49.50 -2.93
N LYS A 3 17.18 -48.61 -3.79
CA LYS A 3 17.65 -48.54 -5.22
C LYS A 3 16.47 -48.13 -6.14
N ARG A 4 16.70 -46.98 -6.80
CA ARG A 4 16.06 -46.54 -8.07
C ARG A 4 16.34 -47.54 -9.22
N PRO A 5 15.66 -47.51 -10.37
CA PRO A 5 16.05 -46.65 -11.50
C PRO A 5 14.86 -46.10 -12.31
N ILE A 6 14.94 -44.90 -12.95
CA ILE A 6 15.55 -44.43 -14.22
C ILE A 6 14.75 -44.79 -15.47
N ALA A 7 14.33 -43.75 -16.16
CA ALA A 7 14.29 -43.43 -17.59
C ALA A 7 13.26 -44.06 -18.54
N GLY A 8 12.74 -43.21 -19.42
CA GLY A 8 12.16 -43.56 -20.71
C GLY A 8 11.67 -42.32 -21.42
N ALA A 9 12.48 -41.82 -22.33
CA ALA A 9 12.25 -40.68 -23.22
C ALA A 9 11.57 -41.13 -24.56
N LEU A 10 11.30 -40.15 -25.41
CA LEU A 10 10.97 -40.21 -26.88
C LEU A 10 9.46 -40.15 -27.17
N ALA A 11 8.98 -39.45 -28.16
CA ALA A 11 9.49 -38.55 -29.21
C ALA A 11 8.32 -37.86 -29.90
N LEU A 12 8.56 -36.66 -30.32
CA LEU A 12 8.24 -35.96 -31.56
C LEU A 12 7.29 -36.66 -32.58
N VAL A 13 6.22 -35.95 -32.98
CA VAL A 13 5.79 -35.90 -34.40
C VAL A 13 5.24 -34.50 -34.70
N LEU A 14 5.95 -33.81 -35.60
CA LEU A 14 5.47 -32.69 -36.41
C LEU A 14 4.45 -33.20 -37.45
N SER A 15 3.40 -32.44 -37.68
CA SER A 15 2.80 -32.40 -39.02
C SER A 15 2.27 -31.00 -39.33
N LEU A 16 2.97 -30.38 -40.27
CA LEU A 16 2.60 -29.22 -41.06
C LEU A 16 1.42 -29.57 -41.98
N SER A 17 0.43 -28.73 -42.11
CA SER A 17 -0.33 -28.57 -43.34
C SER A 17 -0.79 -27.13 -43.52
N LEU A 18 -0.16 -26.48 -44.49
CA LEU A 18 -0.65 -25.31 -45.23
C LEU A 18 -1.87 -25.70 -46.04
N LEU A 19 -2.82 -24.75 -46.23
CA LEU A 19 -3.54 -24.41 -47.47
C LEU A 19 -4.52 -23.27 -47.11
N ALA A 20 -4.22 -22.05 -47.50
CA ALA A 20 -4.67 -21.33 -48.69
C ALA A 20 -6.10 -20.74 -48.58
N SER A 21 -6.12 -19.41 -48.59
CA SER A 21 -7.29 -18.54 -48.82
C SER A 21 -7.86 -18.72 -50.24
N PRO A 22 -9.09 -18.25 -50.47
CA PRO A 22 -9.19 -17.18 -51.46
C PRO A 22 -10.00 -15.96 -51.00
N ALA A 23 -9.59 -14.83 -51.54
CA ALA A 23 -10.28 -13.56 -51.59
C ALA A 23 -11.32 -13.54 -52.72
N LEU A 24 -12.40 -12.78 -52.54
CA LEU A 24 -13.13 -12.04 -53.59
C LEU A 24 -14.03 -11.02 -52.90
N ALA A 25 -13.73 -9.77 -53.01
CA ALA A 25 -14.11 -8.70 -53.94
C ALA A 25 -15.52 -8.14 -53.70
N ALA A 26 -15.52 -6.95 -53.19
CA ALA A 26 -16.21 -5.71 -53.53
C ALA A 26 -17.58 -5.72 -54.17
N GLU A 27 -18.48 -4.94 -53.58
CA GLU A 27 -19.29 -3.98 -54.32
C GLU A 27 -19.77 -2.85 -53.39
N THR A 28 -19.49 -1.65 -53.85
CA THR A 28 -19.92 -0.34 -53.38
C THR A 28 -21.36 -0.04 -53.76
N LYS A 29 -22.12 0.64 -52.93
CA LYS A 29 -23.07 1.69 -53.39
C LYS A 29 -23.32 2.73 -52.32
N ASP A 30 -23.06 3.98 -52.70
CA ASP A 30 -23.40 5.26 -52.10
C ASP A 30 -24.91 5.49 -52.01
N ALA A 31 -25.35 6.27 -51.03
CA ALA A 31 -26.29 7.39 -51.11
C ALA A 31 -26.46 7.98 -49.69
N ASP A 32 -25.83 9.03 -49.40
CA ASP A 32 -26.26 10.45 -49.37
C ASP A 32 -27.64 10.71 -48.77
N GLN A 33 -27.67 11.44 -47.62
CA GLN A 33 -28.40 12.65 -47.36
C GLN A 33 -28.42 13.01 -45.86
N GLN A 34 -27.63 13.99 -45.47
CA GLN A 34 -28.04 15.36 -45.11
C GLN A 34 -28.78 15.52 -43.76
N ALA A 35 -28.08 16.15 -42.82
CA ALA A 35 -28.61 16.79 -41.60
C ALA A 35 -29.48 18.00 -41.89
N PRO A 36 -30.30 18.45 -40.95
CA PRO A 36 -30.27 19.88 -40.67
C PRO A 36 -29.95 20.23 -39.23
N ALA A 37 -29.43 21.44 -39.16
CA ALA A 37 -28.90 22.13 -38.00
C ALA A 37 -29.97 22.81 -37.12
N ALA A 38 -29.55 22.98 -35.85
CA ALA A 38 -29.74 24.11 -34.94
C ALA A 38 -31.13 24.78 -34.78
N SER A 39 -31.55 24.87 -33.52
CA SER A 39 -31.95 26.18 -32.97
C SER A 39 -31.80 26.21 -31.44
N ASP A 40 -31.06 27.18 -31.08
CA ASP A 40 -30.77 27.86 -29.84
C ASP A 40 -32.03 28.46 -29.23
N THR A 41 -32.24 28.31 -27.93
CA THR A 41 -32.90 29.37 -27.10
C THR A 41 -32.72 29.09 -25.60
N THR A 42 -31.83 29.84 -25.02
CA THR A 42 -31.87 30.25 -23.60
C THR A 42 -33.01 31.26 -23.40
N PRO A 43 -33.64 31.35 -22.22
CA PRO A 43 -33.38 32.51 -21.38
C PRO A 43 -33.25 32.22 -19.88
N ALA A 44 -32.39 32.98 -19.25
CA ALA A 44 -32.43 33.40 -17.86
C ALA A 44 -32.91 34.87 -17.82
N PRO A 45 -33.00 35.54 -16.65
CA PRO A 45 -33.52 35.19 -15.31
C PRO A 45 -34.64 36.16 -14.90
N ASP A 46 -35.33 35.92 -13.81
CA ASP A 46 -36.02 37.00 -13.14
C ASP A 46 -35.96 36.92 -11.61
N THR A 47 -35.75 38.07 -11.06
CA THR A 47 -35.52 38.51 -9.68
C THR A 47 -36.85 38.91 -9.00
N GLY A 48 -36.83 38.85 -7.65
CA GLY A 48 -37.81 39.58 -6.80
C GLY A 48 -38.13 38.77 -5.55
N SER A 49 -37.57 39.03 -4.42
CA SER A 49 -37.68 40.11 -3.43
C SER A 49 -38.88 39.98 -2.50
N ASP A 50 -38.53 40.06 -1.21
CA ASP A 50 -39.22 40.64 -0.06
C ASP A 50 -40.28 39.81 0.70
N ALA A 51 -40.16 39.67 1.92
CA ALA A 51 -40.11 40.40 3.15
C ALA A 51 -40.83 39.63 4.30
N ASP A 52 -40.17 39.52 5.39
CA ASP A 52 -40.54 40.07 6.71
C ASP A 52 -41.70 39.46 7.50
N SER A 53 -41.39 38.96 8.68
CA SER A 53 -41.87 39.42 9.99
C SER A 53 -41.64 38.41 11.13
N THR A 54 -40.78 38.79 12.02
CA THR A 54 -40.85 38.50 13.47
C THR A 54 -41.83 39.48 14.09
N PRO A 55 -42.35 39.37 15.35
CA PRO A 55 -41.67 39.00 16.60
C PRO A 55 -42.56 38.38 17.72
N GLY A 56 -41.93 38.09 18.86
CA GLY A 56 -42.54 38.22 20.18
C GLY A 56 -42.39 36.99 21.09
N THR A 57 -41.47 36.99 21.98
CA THR A 57 -41.36 37.48 23.38
C THR A 57 -42.06 36.64 24.43
N GLY A 58 -41.31 36.38 25.49
CA GLY A 58 -41.68 36.22 26.89
C GLY A 58 -41.56 34.80 27.38
N GLY A 59 -40.84 34.44 28.40
CA GLY A 59 -40.49 35.14 29.61
C GLY A 59 -40.51 34.13 30.74
N ASP A 60 -39.44 34.09 31.42
CA ASP A 60 -39.23 34.08 32.87
C ASP A 60 -39.58 32.89 33.78
N LYS A 61 -38.56 32.46 34.42
CA LYS A 61 -38.17 32.50 35.86
C LYS A 61 -38.41 31.30 36.77
N ASN A 62 -37.29 30.97 37.43
CA ASN A 62 -37.13 30.67 38.87
C ASN A 62 -37.63 29.30 39.39
N ASP A 63 -37.00 28.67 40.21
CA ASP A 63 -35.98 28.82 41.28
C ASP A 63 -36.17 27.64 42.25
N SER A 64 -35.12 27.35 43.01
CA SER A 64 -35.12 26.78 44.36
C SER A 64 -34.68 25.35 44.57
N THR A 65 -33.42 25.23 44.95
CA THR A 65 -32.96 24.35 46.05
C THR A 65 -33.57 24.82 47.38
N PRO A 66 -33.65 24.02 48.48
CA PRO A 66 -32.47 23.54 49.20
C PRO A 66 -32.64 22.28 50.11
N GLY A 67 -31.45 21.81 50.57
CA GLY A 67 -31.16 21.46 51.98
C GLY A 67 -31.62 20.10 52.46
N GLY A 68 -30.80 19.35 53.07
CA GLY A 68 -30.20 19.38 54.35
C GLY A 68 -30.25 18.02 55.03
N ASP A 69 -29.16 17.66 55.52
CA ASP A 69 -28.77 17.21 56.87
C ASP A 69 -29.02 15.76 57.36
N THR A 70 -27.89 15.25 57.72
CA THR A 70 -27.36 14.78 59.02
C THR A 70 -27.68 13.35 59.52
N ASN A 71 -26.65 12.66 59.77
CA ASN A 71 -26.04 12.24 61.03
C ASN A 71 -26.04 10.76 61.42
N ASN A 72 -24.83 10.30 61.65
CA ASN A 72 -24.30 9.69 62.88
C ASN A 72 -24.54 8.23 63.22
N GLY A 73 -23.44 7.53 63.52
CA GLY A 73 -23.48 6.50 64.56
C GLY A 73 -22.51 5.33 64.43
N THR A 74 -21.28 5.56 64.91
CA THR A 74 -20.48 4.67 65.80
C THR A 74 -20.29 3.19 65.53
N GLY A 75 -19.02 2.79 65.36
CA GLY A 75 -18.31 1.98 66.37
C GLY A 75 -18.00 0.52 65.99
N GLY A 76 -16.70 0.17 65.98
CA GLY A 76 -16.26 -1.22 66.08
C GLY A 76 -14.90 -1.51 65.44
N ASN A 77 -13.90 -1.44 66.22
CA ASN A 77 -12.51 -1.86 66.02
C ASN A 77 -12.39 -3.36 65.73
N HIS A 78 -11.57 -3.78 64.74
CA HIS A 78 -10.60 -4.87 64.94
C HIS A 78 -9.52 -4.89 63.87
N ASN A 79 -8.29 -5.04 64.33
CA ASN A 79 -6.99 -5.16 63.69
C ASN A 79 -6.94 -6.31 62.62
N GLY A 80 -6.25 -6.06 61.54
CA GLY A 80 -5.78 -7.07 60.59
C GLY A 80 -4.91 -6.44 59.53
N SER A 81 -3.59 -6.56 59.71
CA SER A 81 -2.58 -6.12 58.76
C SER A 81 -2.76 -6.82 57.39
N ALA A 82 -2.90 -6.04 56.33
CA ALA A 82 -2.67 -6.50 54.96
C ALA A 82 -2.17 -5.32 54.13
N GLU A 83 -1.10 -5.58 53.41
CA GLU A 83 -0.32 -4.67 52.60
C GLU A 83 -1.19 -3.97 51.55
N THR A 84 -1.05 -2.66 51.48
CA THR A 84 -1.64 -1.80 50.43
C THR A 84 -0.83 -1.87 49.15
N PRO A 85 -1.47 -2.10 47.96
CA PRO A 85 -0.82 -1.86 46.70
C PRO A 85 -0.69 -0.34 46.47
N SER A 86 0.50 0.06 46.08
CA SER A 86 0.86 1.45 45.75
C SER A 86 0.02 1.97 44.57
N THR A 87 -0.57 3.12 44.77
CA THR A 87 -1.24 3.95 43.77
C THR A 87 -0.27 4.35 42.66
N PRO A 88 -0.66 4.33 41.38
CA PRO A 88 0.17 4.89 40.32
C PRO A 88 0.29 6.41 40.47
N GLU A 89 1.50 6.87 40.45
CA GLU A 89 1.89 8.28 40.47
C GLU A 89 1.31 9.00 39.21
N ALA A 90 0.72 10.16 39.45
CA ALA A 90 0.20 11.01 38.37
C ALA A 90 1.35 11.50 37.47
N PRO A 91 1.12 11.71 36.17
CA PRO A 91 2.15 12.24 35.27
C PRO A 91 2.58 13.64 35.72
N ALA A 92 3.89 13.85 35.84
CA ALA A 92 4.48 15.13 36.15
C ALA A 92 4.10 16.18 35.09
N GLU A 93 3.77 17.39 35.54
CA GLU A 93 3.55 18.56 34.70
C GLU A 93 4.77 18.82 33.80
N PRO A 94 4.59 19.32 32.56
CA PRO A 94 5.72 19.64 31.68
C PRO A 94 6.51 20.82 32.26
N THR A 95 7.76 20.56 32.57
CA THR A 95 8.73 21.58 32.93
C THR A 95 8.93 22.57 31.80
N THR A 96 8.89 23.84 32.09
CA THR A 96 9.21 24.97 31.22
C THR A 96 10.46 24.69 30.38
N PRO A 97 10.45 25.03 29.04
CA PRO A 97 11.62 24.81 28.20
C PRO A 97 12.80 25.64 28.72
N THR A 98 13.85 24.96 29.11
CA THR A 98 15.15 25.58 29.34
C THR A 98 15.65 26.21 28.05
N THR A 99 16.12 27.41 28.09
CA THR A 99 16.76 28.19 27.03
C THR A 99 17.68 27.27 26.19
N PRO A 100 17.60 27.28 24.84
CA PRO A 100 18.47 26.45 24.01
C PRO A 100 19.93 26.85 24.29
N THR A 101 20.70 25.92 24.81
CA THR A 101 22.16 26.03 24.82
C THR A 101 22.63 26.19 23.38
N THR A 102 23.43 27.19 23.13
CA THR A 102 24.10 27.42 21.82
C THR A 102 24.66 26.11 21.30
N PRO A 103 24.34 25.71 20.04
CA PRO A 103 24.86 24.47 19.48
C PRO A 103 26.39 24.55 19.50
N THR A 104 27.03 23.67 20.24
CA THR A 104 28.47 23.44 20.11
C THR A 104 28.71 23.05 18.65
N THR A 105 29.58 23.78 17.96
CA THR A 105 30.06 23.46 16.62
C THR A 105 30.47 21.98 16.62
N PRO A 106 29.91 21.13 15.73
CA PRO A 106 30.31 19.74 15.68
C PRO A 106 31.80 19.68 15.45
N GLU A 107 32.53 19.04 16.35
CA GLU A 107 33.95 18.78 16.17
C GLU A 107 34.11 18.01 14.86
N ARG A 108 35.00 18.49 13.97
CA ARG A 108 35.37 17.83 12.73
C ARG A 108 35.64 16.36 13.01
N PRO A 109 35.04 15.42 12.25
CA PRO A 109 35.58 14.06 12.21
C PRO A 109 37.06 14.12 11.90
N SER A 110 37.90 13.41 12.66
CA SER A 110 39.35 13.40 12.45
C SER A 110 39.67 13.20 10.96
N THR A 111 40.50 14.06 10.38
CA THR A 111 40.86 14.01 8.95
C THR A 111 41.66 12.76 8.64
N PRO A 112 41.39 12.04 7.52
CA PRO A 112 42.31 11.03 7.03
C PRO A 112 43.66 11.66 6.78
N SER A 113 44.70 10.93 7.10
CA SER A 113 46.09 11.40 7.05
C SER A 113 46.65 11.58 5.64
N THR A 114 45.90 11.22 4.57
CA THR A 114 46.29 11.52 3.19
C THR A 114 45.07 11.38 2.27
N PRO A 115 44.66 12.44 1.53
CA PRO A 115 43.64 12.28 0.48
C PRO A 115 44.17 11.31 -0.58
N LEU A 116 43.36 10.32 -0.97
CA LEU A 116 43.66 9.52 -2.16
C LEU A 116 43.73 10.45 -3.36
N PRO A 117 44.77 10.41 -4.18
CA PRO A 117 44.89 11.26 -5.39
C PRO A 117 43.79 10.95 -6.40
N HIS A 118 43.17 9.80 -6.31
CA HIS A 118 42.00 9.38 -7.08
C HIS A 118 41.03 8.65 -6.15
N GLY A 119 39.75 8.97 -6.23
CA GLY A 119 38.70 8.24 -5.51
C GLY A 119 38.57 6.79 -6.01
N PRO A 120 37.82 5.95 -5.32
CA PRO A 120 37.56 4.58 -5.77
C PRO A 120 36.79 4.59 -7.09
N THR A 121 36.95 3.51 -7.88
CA THR A 121 36.16 3.32 -9.10
C THR A 121 34.70 3.07 -8.73
N LEU A 122 33.81 3.90 -9.27
CA LEU A 122 32.36 3.76 -9.09
C LEU A 122 31.74 2.96 -10.23
N ARG A 123 30.65 2.27 -9.91
CA ARG A 123 29.82 1.58 -10.90
C ARG A 123 29.26 2.57 -11.92
N GLN A 124 29.29 2.18 -13.18
CA GLN A 124 28.70 2.95 -14.27
C GLN A 124 27.29 2.46 -14.61
N ASP A 125 26.95 1.23 -14.20
CA ASP A 125 25.61 0.66 -14.38
C ASP A 125 24.63 1.24 -13.35
N HIS A 126 23.35 1.27 -13.73
CA HIS A 126 22.26 1.77 -12.87
C HIS A 126 21.76 0.65 -11.95
N VAL A 127 22.64 0.10 -11.13
CA VAL A 127 22.25 -0.86 -10.07
C VAL A 127 21.72 -0.07 -8.87
N ARG A 128 20.64 -0.58 -8.26
CA ARG A 128 20.06 0.01 -7.05
C ARG A 128 21.09 0.14 -5.94
N TYR A 129 21.13 1.29 -5.31
CA TYR A 129 22.02 1.57 -4.19
C TYR A 129 21.29 1.93 -2.89
N MET A 130 19.96 2.19 -2.97
CA MET A 130 19.10 2.44 -1.83
C MET A 130 17.95 1.43 -1.84
N GLU A 131 17.53 0.98 -0.67
CA GLU A 131 16.39 0.06 -0.51
C GLU A 131 15.38 0.61 0.48
N GLY A 132 14.12 0.16 0.37
CA GLY A 132 13.09 0.38 1.37
C GLY A 132 13.24 -0.55 2.57
N PHE A 133 12.23 -0.57 3.41
CA PHE A 133 12.12 -1.42 4.59
C PHE A 133 11.23 -2.63 4.30
N GLU A 134 11.35 -3.67 5.11
CA GLU A 134 10.58 -4.93 4.95
C GLU A 134 9.06 -4.73 4.93
N ASN A 135 8.58 -3.67 5.57
CA ASN A 135 7.14 -3.33 5.57
C ASN A 135 6.68 -2.58 4.30
N GLY A 136 7.47 -2.54 3.23
CA GLY A 136 7.13 -1.90 1.96
C GLY A 136 7.19 -0.37 1.98
N THR A 137 7.77 0.25 3.01
CA THR A 137 7.96 1.71 3.07
C THR A 137 9.37 2.12 2.65
N PHE A 138 9.54 3.33 2.14
CA PHE A 138 10.85 3.95 1.90
C PHE A 138 11.29 4.87 3.03
N ARG A 139 10.35 5.50 3.71
CA ARG A 139 10.55 6.53 4.74
C ARG A 139 11.39 7.71 4.22
N PRO A 140 10.90 8.43 3.21
CA PRO A 140 11.69 9.43 2.48
C PRO A 140 12.20 10.57 3.37
N ASP A 141 11.42 11.00 4.35
CA ASP A 141 11.75 12.11 5.26
C ASP A 141 12.52 11.68 6.52
N GLN A 142 12.73 10.36 6.71
CA GLN A 142 13.57 9.85 7.79
C GLN A 142 15.02 10.28 7.58
N LYS A 143 15.68 10.71 8.66
CA LYS A 143 17.09 11.07 8.60
C LYS A 143 17.96 9.85 8.34
N LEU A 144 18.96 10.02 7.47
CA LEU A 144 19.93 8.98 7.12
C LEU A 144 20.92 8.79 8.26
N THR A 145 21.15 7.54 8.66
CA THR A 145 22.19 7.24 9.65
C THR A 145 23.56 7.11 8.99
N ARG A 146 24.63 7.22 9.79
CA ARG A 146 26.01 7.03 9.32
C ARG A 146 26.22 5.64 8.73
N ALA A 147 25.64 4.59 9.32
CA ALA A 147 25.66 3.23 8.78
C ALA A 147 24.95 3.11 7.44
N GLN A 148 23.79 3.75 7.28
CA GLN A 148 23.06 3.76 6.01
C GLN A 148 23.83 4.51 4.91
N ALA A 149 24.48 5.62 5.25
CA ALA A 149 25.34 6.35 4.32
C ALA A 149 26.55 5.49 3.87
N ALA A 150 27.16 4.76 4.80
CA ALA A 150 28.25 3.83 4.48
C ALA A 150 27.78 2.72 3.53
N GLN A 151 26.63 2.09 3.80
CA GLN A 151 26.05 1.07 2.93
C GLN A 151 25.73 1.59 1.53
N LEU A 152 25.19 2.83 1.45
CA LEU A 152 24.88 3.48 0.19
C LEU A 152 26.16 3.64 -0.67
N VAL A 153 27.21 4.25 -0.12
CA VAL A 153 28.47 4.45 -0.84
C VAL A 153 29.13 3.12 -1.19
N TYR A 154 29.12 2.14 -0.29
CA TYR A 154 29.64 0.80 -0.55
C TYR A 154 28.99 0.14 -1.79
N ARG A 155 27.66 0.28 -1.95
CA ARG A 155 26.94 -0.24 -3.12
C ARG A 155 27.28 0.48 -4.44
N LEU A 156 27.81 1.68 -4.38
CA LEU A 156 28.28 2.42 -5.56
C LEU A 156 29.67 2.00 -6.04
N LEU A 157 30.43 1.24 -5.24
CA LEU A 157 31.76 0.79 -5.62
C LEU A 157 31.69 -0.26 -6.73
N ALA A 158 32.53 -0.13 -7.77
CA ALA A 158 32.61 -1.10 -8.86
C ALA A 158 33.19 -2.44 -8.38
N THR A 159 34.18 -2.38 -7.50
CA THR A 159 34.83 -3.53 -6.87
C THR A 159 34.86 -3.31 -5.36
N PRO A 160 33.75 -3.64 -4.65
CA PRO A 160 33.72 -3.49 -3.21
C PRO A 160 34.70 -4.48 -2.57
N ASP A 161 35.61 -3.97 -1.74
CA ASP A 161 36.48 -4.82 -0.90
C ASP A 161 35.60 -5.64 0.08
N ASN A 162 36.05 -6.85 0.38
CA ASN A 162 35.39 -7.73 1.36
C ASN A 162 35.50 -7.25 2.81
N GLY A 163 35.99 -6.03 3.04
CA GLY A 163 36.10 -5.44 4.37
C GLY A 163 37.19 -6.08 5.23
N THR A 164 38.24 -6.60 4.60
CA THR A 164 39.42 -7.20 5.30
C THR A 164 40.42 -6.14 5.75
N GLY A 165 40.28 -4.88 5.29
CA GLY A 165 41.14 -3.78 5.66
C GLY A 165 41.12 -3.43 7.16
N ALA A 166 42.22 -2.88 7.65
CA ALA A 166 42.34 -2.43 9.03
C ALA A 166 41.31 -1.31 9.34
N CYS A 167 40.47 -1.56 10.31
CA CYS A 167 39.48 -0.61 10.80
C CYS A 167 39.41 -0.71 12.33
N SER A 168 39.67 0.39 13.00
CA SER A 168 39.82 0.42 14.47
C SER A 168 38.51 0.65 15.24
N TYR A 169 37.38 0.84 14.55
CA TYR A 169 36.08 1.05 15.21
C TYR A 169 35.62 -0.18 16.00
N THR A 170 35.28 0.02 17.26
CA THR A 170 34.91 -1.05 18.21
C THR A 170 33.40 -1.29 18.28
N ASP A 171 32.59 -0.41 17.70
CA ASP A 171 31.13 -0.40 17.78
C ASP A 171 30.41 -0.85 16.50
N ILE A 172 31.14 -1.55 15.61
CA ILE A 172 30.60 -2.00 14.32
C ILE A 172 30.50 -3.52 14.18
N ALA A 173 31.04 -4.29 15.13
CA ALA A 173 31.17 -5.75 14.99
C ALA A 173 29.81 -6.47 14.99
N GLY A 174 29.71 -7.53 14.15
CA GLY A 174 28.55 -8.42 14.11
C GLY A 174 27.26 -7.81 13.55
N GLN A 175 27.34 -6.67 12.87
CA GLN A 175 26.19 -5.95 12.30
C GLN A 175 26.23 -5.95 10.77
N TRP A 176 25.07 -5.73 10.14
CA TRP A 176 24.92 -5.66 8.68
C TRP A 176 25.84 -4.60 8.03
N TYR A 177 26.17 -3.54 8.74
CA TYR A 177 27.03 -2.45 8.28
C TYR A 177 28.52 -2.67 8.55
N THR A 178 28.93 -3.78 9.18
CA THR A 178 30.34 -4.06 9.51
C THR A 178 31.23 -4.07 8.27
N GLN A 179 30.82 -4.83 7.24
CA GLN A 179 31.57 -4.94 5.99
C GLN A 179 31.63 -3.62 5.21
N PRO A 180 30.52 -2.91 4.96
CA PRO A 180 30.55 -1.59 4.33
C PRO A 180 31.49 -0.60 5.00
N ILE A 181 31.41 -0.47 6.32
CA ILE A 181 32.24 0.49 7.05
C ILE A 181 33.73 0.11 6.94
N ARG A 182 34.09 -1.16 7.10
CA ARG A 182 35.47 -1.62 6.95
C ARG A 182 36.02 -1.39 5.55
N ALA A 183 35.23 -1.67 4.51
CA ALA A 183 35.62 -1.44 3.14
C ALA A 183 35.90 0.05 2.87
N LEU A 184 35.04 0.94 3.38
CA LEU A 184 35.23 2.38 3.21
C LEU A 184 36.40 2.92 4.06
N CYS A 185 36.68 2.34 5.23
CA CYS A 185 37.88 2.64 6.00
C CYS A 185 39.16 2.25 5.23
N ALA A 186 39.17 1.06 4.63
CA ALA A 186 40.33 0.58 3.84
C ALA A 186 40.62 1.51 2.64
N LEU A 187 39.59 2.14 2.08
CA LEU A 187 39.68 3.14 1.01
C LEU A 187 39.98 4.56 1.54
N GLY A 188 40.17 4.74 2.85
CA GLY A 188 40.41 6.07 3.43
C GLY A 188 39.23 7.05 3.33
N LEU A 189 38.01 6.53 3.09
CA LEU A 189 36.80 7.37 3.00
C LEU A 189 36.24 7.70 4.38
N PHE A 190 36.53 6.89 5.39
CA PHE A 190 36.31 7.17 6.81
C PHE A 190 37.63 7.18 7.56
N ASP A 191 37.69 7.98 8.59
CA ASP A 191 38.85 8.07 9.48
C ASP A 191 38.90 6.84 10.39
N ASN A 192 40.10 6.47 10.84
CA ASN A 192 40.29 5.45 11.85
C ASN A 192 40.15 6.06 13.24
N GLY A 193 39.02 5.84 13.90
CA GLY A 193 38.73 6.26 15.26
C GLY A 193 38.32 5.10 16.15
N SER A 194 38.07 5.36 17.45
CA SER A 194 37.62 4.33 18.38
C SER A 194 36.14 3.95 18.20
N LYS A 195 35.32 4.87 17.74
CA LYS A 195 33.87 4.72 17.56
C LYS A 195 33.42 5.28 16.22
N PHE A 196 32.63 4.52 15.47
CA PHE A 196 31.98 4.94 14.22
C PHE A 196 30.67 5.67 14.49
N ARG A 197 29.94 5.31 15.54
CA ARG A 197 28.61 5.80 15.89
C ARG A 197 27.59 5.53 14.76
N PRO A 198 27.34 4.25 14.42
CA PRO A 198 26.61 3.85 13.21
C PRO A 198 25.15 4.34 13.19
N ASN A 199 24.54 4.51 14.35
CA ASN A 199 23.14 4.93 14.49
C ASN A 199 22.95 6.45 14.57
N ASP A 200 24.03 7.22 14.67
CA ASP A 200 23.93 8.68 14.66
C ASP A 200 23.46 9.17 13.30
N VAL A 201 22.73 10.28 13.33
CA VAL A 201 22.27 10.94 12.11
C VAL A 201 23.45 11.53 11.35
N MET A 202 23.54 11.27 10.06
CA MET A 202 24.51 11.85 9.15
C MET A 202 24.13 13.30 8.85
N THR A 203 25.01 14.25 9.10
CA THR A 203 24.77 15.65 8.73
C THR A 203 24.95 15.86 7.22
N ARG A 204 24.37 16.94 6.70
CA ARG A 204 24.50 17.30 5.29
C ARG A 204 25.95 17.56 4.90
N ALA A 205 26.72 18.24 5.77
CA ALA A 205 28.14 18.49 5.54
C ALA A 205 28.99 17.22 5.55
N GLU A 206 28.77 16.31 6.53
CA GLU A 206 29.47 15.00 6.57
C GLU A 206 29.19 14.16 5.33
N PHE A 207 27.96 14.17 4.84
CA PHE A 207 27.59 13.42 3.64
C PHE A 207 28.27 13.98 2.38
N ILE A 208 28.32 15.31 2.22
CA ILE A 208 29.02 15.93 1.09
C ILE A 208 30.52 15.66 1.16
N ASP A 209 31.14 15.75 2.33
CA ASP A 209 32.55 15.40 2.49
C ASP A 209 32.83 13.95 2.08
N LEU A 210 31.99 13.00 2.53
CA LEU A 210 32.08 11.59 2.15
C LEU A 210 31.95 11.40 0.62
N LEU A 211 31.00 12.10 -0.04
CA LEU A 211 30.81 11.98 -1.48
C LEU A 211 31.98 12.63 -2.28
N VAL A 212 32.50 13.76 -1.82
CA VAL A 212 33.68 14.40 -2.47
C VAL A 212 34.92 13.55 -2.31
N ARG A 213 35.11 12.84 -1.21
CA ARG A 213 36.18 11.83 -1.05
C ARG A 213 35.96 10.62 -1.97
N THR A 214 34.69 10.21 -2.16
CA THR A 214 34.32 9.08 -3.02
C THR A 214 34.52 9.42 -4.51
N LYS A 215 34.19 10.63 -4.93
CA LYS A 215 34.39 11.15 -6.29
C LYS A 215 35.04 12.53 -6.18
N PRO A 216 36.38 12.59 -6.15
CA PRO A 216 37.12 13.83 -5.95
C PRO A 216 36.81 14.87 -7.04
N ILE A 217 36.40 16.03 -6.59
CA ILE A 217 36.10 17.21 -7.42
C ILE A 217 36.71 18.46 -6.78
N SER A 218 36.93 19.48 -7.58
CA SER A 218 37.30 20.80 -7.14
C SER A 218 36.48 21.84 -7.87
N GLY A 219 36.25 22.98 -7.25
CA GLY A 219 35.49 24.07 -7.86
C GLY A 219 35.03 25.06 -6.78
N ASN A 220 34.71 26.27 -7.22
CA ASN A 220 34.21 27.33 -6.41
C ASN A 220 32.83 27.74 -6.88
N SER A 221 31.91 27.88 -5.95
CA SER A 221 30.59 28.51 -6.15
C SER A 221 30.51 29.79 -5.33
N ALA A 222 29.42 30.54 -5.49
CA ALA A 222 29.17 31.74 -4.69
C ALA A 222 29.06 31.48 -3.19
N GLY A 223 29.06 30.20 -2.78
CA GLY A 223 28.90 29.77 -1.40
C GLY A 223 27.46 29.90 -0.90
N PHE A 224 27.26 29.53 0.36
CA PHE A 224 25.99 29.65 1.05
C PHE A 224 26.17 30.57 2.27
N PRO A 225 25.21 31.47 2.59
CA PRO A 225 25.37 32.46 3.64
C PRO A 225 25.57 31.86 5.04
N ASP A 226 25.11 30.62 5.25
CA ASP A 226 25.26 29.87 6.49
C ASP A 226 26.50 28.94 6.52
N VAL A 227 27.36 29.00 5.50
CA VAL A 227 28.63 28.25 5.42
C VAL A 227 29.77 29.27 5.33
N SER A 228 30.37 29.58 6.48
CA SER A 228 31.53 30.48 6.53
C SER A 228 32.74 29.88 5.80
N SER A 229 33.64 30.69 5.29
CA SER A 229 34.88 30.25 4.63
C SER A 229 35.79 29.41 5.53
N GLY A 230 35.67 29.60 6.87
CA GLY A 230 36.39 28.79 7.86
C GLY A 230 35.68 27.53 8.31
N TYR A 231 34.49 27.24 7.79
CA TYR A 231 33.78 25.99 8.10
C TYR A 231 34.56 24.80 7.54
N TRP A 232 34.70 23.74 8.31
CA TRP A 232 35.59 22.61 7.99
C TRP A 232 35.29 21.93 6.64
N ALA A 233 34.02 21.93 6.16
CA ALA A 233 33.59 21.36 4.88
C ALA A 233 33.29 22.43 3.81
N ALA A 234 33.70 23.69 4.00
CA ALA A 234 33.35 24.79 3.09
C ALA A 234 33.79 24.50 1.65
N SER A 235 35.01 24.02 1.46
CA SER A 235 35.55 23.70 0.13
C SER A 235 34.82 22.55 -0.56
N GLN A 236 34.44 21.51 0.18
CA GLN A 236 33.68 20.38 -0.33
C GLN A 236 32.26 20.79 -0.73
N ILE A 237 31.59 21.59 0.10
CA ILE A 237 30.27 22.13 -0.17
C ILE A 237 30.29 23.03 -1.41
N GLN A 238 31.29 23.94 -1.54
CA GLN A 238 31.43 24.79 -2.73
C GLN A 238 31.72 23.99 -3.99
N ALA A 239 32.60 22.99 -3.92
CA ALA A 239 32.88 22.08 -5.03
C ALA A 239 31.62 21.30 -5.45
N ALA A 240 30.88 20.72 -4.50
CA ALA A 240 29.64 20.01 -4.81
C ALA A 240 28.58 20.93 -5.44
N ALA A 241 28.44 22.16 -4.97
CA ALA A 241 27.54 23.14 -5.56
C ALA A 241 27.97 23.56 -6.98
N SER A 242 29.28 23.79 -7.24
CA SER A 242 29.79 24.15 -8.56
C SER A 242 29.59 23.04 -9.61
N HIS A 243 29.52 21.77 -9.16
CA HIS A 243 29.21 20.61 -10.00
C HIS A 243 27.73 20.23 -10.05
N GLY A 244 26.84 21.03 -9.44
CA GLY A 244 25.40 20.80 -9.47
C GLY A 244 24.91 19.61 -8.63
N TRP A 245 25.76 19.09 -7.71
CA TRP A 245 25.32 18.00 -6.83
C TRP A 245 24.30 18.49 -5.80
N ILE A 246 24.43 19.75 -5.39
CA ILE A 246 23.56 20.43 -4.42
C ILE A 246 23.19 21.82 -4.91
N SER A 247 21.99 22.30 -4.52
CA SER A 247 21.50 23.65 -4.84
C SER A 247 21.12 24.48 -3.59
N GLY A 248 21.19 23.90 -2.38
CA GLY A 248 20.70 24.51 -1.16
C GLY A 248 19.18 24.54 -1.03
N PHE A 249 18.68 25.30 -0.07
CA PHE A 249 17.26 25.49 0.18
C PHE A 249 16.73 26.76 -0.52
N PRO A 250 15.39 26.92 -0.66
CA PRO A 250 14.82 28.12 -1.28
C PRO A 250 15.16 29.44 -0.59
N ASP A 251 15.53 29.41 0.70
CA ASP A 251 16.01 30.56 1.47
C ASP A 251 17.50 30.89 1.22
N GLY A 252 18.14 30.17 0.29
CA GLY A 252 19.54 30.33 -0.05
C GLY A 252 20.53 29.66 0.91
N THR A 253 20.07 28.99 1.97
CA THR A 253 20.93 28.31 2.94
C THR A 253 21.28 26.89 2.52
N PHE A 254 22.40 26.34 3.04
CA PHE A 254 22.76 24.92 2.87
C PHE A 254 22.38 24.05 4.07
N ARG A 255 22.39 24.61 5.26
CA ARG A 255 22.12 23.95 6.56
C ARG A 255 23.10 22.80 6.84
N PRO A 256 24.40 23.06 6.93
CA PRO A 256 25.45 22.04 6.98
C PRO A 256 25.33 21.08 8.15
N ASN A 257 24.87 21.54 9.30
CA ASN A 257 24.74 20.75 10.53
C ASN A 257 23.38 20.02 10.66
N SER A 258 22.45 20.26 9.74
CA SER A 258 21.16 19.54 9.74
C SER A 258 21.34 18.10 9.27
N GLY A 259 20.59 17.18 9.87
CA GLY A 259 20.55 15.80 9.40
C GLY A 259 19.97 15.70 7.99
N LEU A 260 20.59 14.90 7.13
CA LEU A 260 20.15 14.62 5.77
C LEU A 260 19.00 13.62 5.78
N THR A 261 17.95 13.83 4.97
CA THR A 261 16.90 12.82 4.78
C THR A 261 17.31 11.77 3.74
N ARG A 262 16.62 10.63 3.74
CA ARG A 262 16.85 9.56 2.77
C ARG A 262 16.58 10.02 1.33
N ALA A 263 15.51 10.79 1.12
CA ALA A 263 15.19 11.36 -0.19
C ALA A 263 16.23 12.39 -0.66
N GLU A 264 16.69 13.26 0.24
CA GLU A 264 17.78 14.21 -0.06
C GLU A 264 19.07 13.48 -0.43
N ALA A 265 19.41 12.38 0.26
CA ALA A 265 20.58 11.56 -0.07
C ALA A 265 20.49 10.97 -1.48
N CYS A 266 19.34 10.41 -1.87
CA CYS A 266 19.12 9.93 -3.24
C CYS A 266 19.34 11.06 -4.27
N THR A 267 18.81 12.25 -4.00
CA THR A 267 18.95 13.41 -4.91
C THR A 267 20.42 13.79 -5.12
N VAL A 268 21.16 13.93 -4.03
CA VAL A 268 22.58 14.33 -4.10
C VAL A 268 23.42 13.26 -4.83
N VAL A 269 23.17 11.96 -4.55
CA VAL A 269 23.89 10.86 -5.20
C VAL A 269 23.56 10.77 -6.68
N ASN A 270 22.29 10.87 -7.05
CA ASN A 270 21.91 10.86 -8.47
C ASN A 270 22.53 12.02 -9.23
N ASN A 271 22.52 13.23 -8.65
CA ASN A 271 23.21 14.39 -9.24
C ASN A 271 24.72 14.14 -9.38
N MET A 272 25.37 13.58 -8.34
CA MET A 272 26.79 13.20 -8.40
C MET A 272 27.10 12.21 -9.52
N LEU A 273 26.20 11.25 -9.75
CA LEU A 273 26.34 10.23 -10.79
C LEU A 273 25.87 10.72 -12.18
N GLY A 274 25.24 11.89 -12.27
CA GLY A 274 24.65 12.42 -13.50
C GLY A 274 23.37 11.69 -13.92
N ARG A 275 22.67 11.04 -12.98
CA ARG A 275 21.45 10.28 -13.23
C ARG A 275 20.22 11.16 -13.03
N THR A 276 19.42 11.28 -14.07
CA THR A 276 18.20 12.10 -14.03
C THR A 276 16.94 11.29 -13.76
N GLY A 277 16.99 9.99 -13.99
CA GLY A 277 15.87 9.07 -13.91
C GLY A 277 14.84 9.23 -15.05
N ASP A 278 14.11 8.18 -15.34
CA ASP A 278 12.98 8.17 -16.28
C ASP A 278 11.68 8.55 -15.55
N ALA A 279 11.11 9.71 -15.90
CA ALA A 279 9.91 10.21 -15.22
C ALA A 279 8.68 9.30 -15.44
N ALA A 280 8.53 8.71 -16.62
CA ALA A 280 7.39 7.84 -16.93
C ALA A 280 7.49 6.50 -16.18
N GLN A 281 8.67 5.88 -16.21
CA GLN A 281 8.92 4.64 -15.48
C GLN A 281 8.85 4.82 -13.96
N ALA A 282 9.43 5.91 -13.43
CA ALA A 282 9.34 6.23 -12.02
C ALA A 282 7.88 6.41 -11.56
N THR A 283 7.10 7.20 -12.32
CA THR A 283 5.66 7.38 -12.03
C THR A 283 4.91 6.05 -12.05
N ARG A 284 5.19 5.20 -13.04
CA ARG A 284 4.59 3.87 -13.16
C ARG A 284 4.94 2.99 -11.96
N LEU A 285 6.21 2.85 -11.59
CA LEU A 285 6.64 1.98 -10.51
C LEU A 285 6.11 2.45 -9.14
N ILE A 286 6.12 3.75 -8.88
CA ILE A 286 5.52 4.32 -7.67
C ILE A 286 4.00 4.07 -7.65
N ALA A 287 3.32 4.25 -8.78
CA ALA A 287 1.89 3.97 -8.86
C ALA A 287 1.55 2.48 -8.65
N LEU A 288 2.43 1.57 -9.06
CA LEU A 288 2.32 0.12 -8.78
C LEU A 288 2.55 -0.23 -7.30
N GLY A 289 2.93 0.74 -6.47
CA GLY A 289 3.18 0.54 -5.05
C GLY A 289 4.60 0.06 -4.76
N LEU A 290 5.60 0.59 -5.49
CA LEU A 290 7.02 0.33 -5.19
C LEU A 290 7.33 0.62 -3.71
N TYR A 291 6.75 1.70 -3.18
CA TYR A 291 6.76 2.03 -1.75
C TYR A 291 5.41 2.61 -1.34
N SER A 292 4.85 2.12 -0.25
CA SER A 292 3.51 2.51 0.21
C SER A 292 3.42 3.95 0.74
N ASP A 293 4.55 4.54 1.11
CA ASP A 293 4.67 5.89 1.68
C ASP A 293 5.28 6.93 0.71
N VAL A 294 5.44 6.56 -0.57
CA VAL A 294 5.92 7.48 -1.62
C VAL A 294 4.84 7.63 -2.68
N SER A 295 4.20 8.79 -2.75
CA SER A 295 3.24 9.11 -3.80
C SER A 295 3.94 9.60 -5.08
N ALA A 296 3.30 9.48 -6.23
CA ALA A 296 3.83 10.02 -7.50
C ALA A 296 3.98 11.56 -7.50
N SER A 297 3.26 12.25 -6.61
CA SER A 297 3.38 13.70 -6.39
C SER A 297 4.46 14.08 -5.38
N TYR A 298 5.10 13.13 -4.71
CA TYR A 298 6.20 13.43 -3.81
C TYR A 298 7.38 14.00 -4.60
N TRP A 299 7.98 15.10 -4.13
CA TRP A 299 9.04 15.82 -4.85
C TRP A 299 10.24 14.93 -5.25
N GLY A 300 10.59 13.98 -4.41
CA GLY A 300 11.70 13.03 -4.59
C GLY A 300 11.31 11.69 -5.22
N ALA A 301 10.06 11.51 -5.69
CA ALA A 301 9.57 10.21 -6.17
C ALA A 301 10.44 9.63 -7.30
N ARG A 302 10.78 10.44 -8.30
CA ARG A 302 11.65 10.04 -9.42
C ARG A 302 13.06 9.67 -8.94
N THR A 303 13.62 10.48 -8.05
CA THR A 303 14.96 10.29 -7.49
C THR A 303 15.04 9.02 -6.65
N ILE A 304 13.99 8.74 -5.88
CA ILE A 304 13.87 7.50 -5.08
C ILE A 304 13.77 6.28 -5.99
N ALA A 305 12.96 6.35 -7.05
CA ALA A 305 12.83 5.25 -8.00
C ALA A 305 14.16 4.94 -8.69
N GLU A 306 14.90 5.98 -9.16
CA GLU A 306 16.25 5.84 -9.73
C GLU A 306 17.23 5.15 -8.76
N ALA A 307 17.20 5.54 -7.49
CA ALA A 307 18.07 4.99 -6.47
C ALA A 307 17.76 3.52 -6.10
N SER A 308 16.50 3.10 -6.32
CA SER A 308 15.95 1.87 -5.74
C SER A 308 15.75 0.75 -6.76
N VAL A 309 15.83 1.05 -8.06
CA VAL A 309 15.51 0.12 -9.14
C VAL A 309 16.71 -0.09 -10.02
N SER A 310 17.11 -1.36 -10.22
CA SER A 310 18.15 -1.69 -11.18
C SER A 310 17.59 -1.67 -12.60
N HIS A 311 18.28 -1.01 -13.52
CA HIS A 311 17.87 -0.87 -14.93
C HIS A 311 19.09 -0.56 -15.80
N THR A 312 18.89 -0.52 -17.11
CA THR A 312 19.82 0.09 -18.05
C THR A 312 19.24 1.43 -18.51
N ALA A 313 20.07 2.43 -18.68
CA ALA A 313 19.66 3.75 -19.10
C ALA A 313 20.29 4.14 -20.45
N ALA A 314 19.54 4.88 -21.25
CA ALA A 314 20.02 5.55 -22.44
C ALA A 314 19.70 7.04 -22.35
N ALA A 315 20.58 7.90 -22.84
CA ALA A 315 20.32 9.33 -22.91
C ALA A 315 19.09 9.61 -23.80
N SER A 316 18.18 10.43 -23.33
CA SER A 316 16.94 10.80 -24.04
C SER A 316 16.67 12.29 -23.85
N GLY A 317 16.99 13.10 -24.84
CA GLY A 317 16.87 14.56 -24.74
C GLY A 317 17.68 15.12 -23.58
N SER A 318 17.02 15.80 -22.62
CA SER A 318 17.65 16.33 -21.40
C SER A 318 17.60 15.35 -20.21
N GLY A 319 17.16 14.11 -20.43
CA GLY A 319 16.96 13.10 -19.38
C GLY A 319 17.44 11.73 -19.78
N GLU A 320 16.92 10.73 -19.11
CA GLU A 320 17.18 9.31 -19.35
C GLU A 320 15.91 8.56 -19.73
N SER A 321 16.06 7.52 -20.52
CA SER A 321 15.05 6.50 -20.79
C SER A 321 15.55 5.17 -20.23
N TRP A 322 14.72 4.51 -19.41
CA TRP A 322 15.09 3.24 -18.81
C TRP A 322 14.69 2.06 -19.69
N ASN A 323 15.63 1.14 -19.84
CA ASN A 323 15.42 -0.15 -20.47
C ASN A 323 15.79 -1.27 -19.47
N GLY A 324 15.27 -2.47 -19.68
CA GLY A 324 15.65 -3.62 -18.88
C GLY A 324 15.33 -3.50 -17.38
N VAL A 325 14.27 -2.76 -17.05
CA VAL A 325 13.76 -2.75 -15.66
C VAL A 325 13.30 -4.15 -15.32
N ASP A 326 13.94 -4.80 -14.34
CA ASP A 326 13.55 -6.13 -13.88
C ASP A 326 12.34 -6.07 -12.96
N VAL A 327 11.18 -5.81 -13.55
CA VAL A 327 9.90 -5.76 -12.82
C VAL A 327 9.55 -7.13 -12.23
N ALA A 328 10.02 -8.23 -12.84
CA ALA A 328 9.73 -9.58 -12.37
C ALA A 328 10.34 -9.89 -11.00
N SER A 329 11.47 -9.29 -10.66
CA SER A 329 12.08 -9.42 -9.34
C SER A 329 11.39 -8.60 -8.25
N MET A 330 10.55 -7.62 -8.63
CA MET A 330 9.89 -6.72 -7.69
C MET A 330 8.60 -7.32 -7.13
N THR A 331 8.17 -6.78 -5.99
CA THR A 331 6.88 -7.09 -5.37
C THR A 331 6.13 -5.79 -5.16
N PHE A 332 4.88 -5.77 -5.58
CA PHE A 332 3.99 -4.61 -5.51
C PHE A 332 2.74 -4.93 -4.70
N THR A 333 1.95 -3.92 -4.38
CA THR A 333 0.65 -4.12 -3.72
C THR A 333 -0.34 -4.79 -4.69
N PRO A 334 -1.00 -5.90 -4.31
CA PRO A 334 -1.97 -6.57 -5.16
C PRO A 334 -3.18 -5.71 -5.52
N GLY A 335 -3.67 -5.86 -6.75
CA GLY A 335 -4.88 -5.20 -7.26
C GLY A 335 -4.62 -4.30 -8.48
N PHE A 336 -5.59 -3.42 -8.76
CA PHE A 336 -5.50 -2.47 -9.87
C PHE A 336 -4.76 -1.21 -9.50
N HIS A 337 -3.90 -0.75 -10.41
CA HIS A 337 -3.09 0.46 -10.26
C HIS A 337 -3.22 1.32 -11.51
N ALA A 338 -3.32 2.64 -11.32
CA ALA A 338 -3.36 3.60 -12.41
C ALA A 338 -2.09 4.47 -12.40
N ALA A 339 -1.41 4.56 -13.54
CA ALA A 339 -0.30 5.49 -13.76
C ALA A 339 -0.59 6.33 -15.01
N GLY A 340 -0.92 7.60 -14.79
CA GLY A 340 -1.48 8.45 -15.85
C GLY A 340 -2.80 7.87 -16.39
N ASN A 341 -2.89 7.72 -17.69
CA ASN A 341 -4.06 7.13 -18.36
C ASN A 341 -3.97 5.61 -18.51
N GLN A 342 -2.91 4.99 -17.99
CA GLN A 342 -2.68 3.57 -18.14
C GLN A 342 -3.08 2.81 -16.88
N LEU A 343 -3.76 1.67 -17.05
CA LEU A 343 -4.15 0.75 -15.98
C LEU A 343 -3.22 -0.46 -15.96
N TYR A 344 -2.92 -0.98 -14.79
CA TYR A 344 -2.10 -2.16 -14.54
C TYR A 344 -2.80 -3.07 -13.52
N TYR A 345 -2.42 -4.33 -13.49
CA TYR A 345 -2.89 -5.27 -12.48
C TYR A 345 -1.73 -6.03 -11.86
N VAL A 346 -1.68 -6.03 -10.55
CA VAL A 346 -0.74 -6.80 -9.74
C VAL A 346 -1.50 -8.00 -9.16
N ALA A 347 -1.00 -9.19 -9.43
CA ALA A 347 -1.58 -10.42 -8.88
C ALA A 347 -1.44 -10.47 -7.35
N TRP A 348 -2.18 -11.37 -6.70
CA TRP A 348 -2.07 -11.59 -5.25
C TRP A 348 -0.64 -11.93 -4.79
N THR A 349 0.17 -12.54 -5.65
CA THR A 349 1.61 -12.80 -5.43
C THR A 349 2.48 -11.54 -5.33
N GLY A 350 1.90 -10.36 -5.50
CA GLY A 350 2.65 -9.11 -5.62
C GLY A 350 3.37 -8.94 -6.96
N LYS A 351 3.15 -9.81 -7.94
CA LYS A 351 3.79 -9.73 -9.26
C LYS A 351 2.92 -8.98 -10.27
N LEU A 352 3.55 -8.08 -11.03
CA LEU A 352 2.89 -7.41 -12.13
C LEU A 352 2.50 -8.43 -13.20
N VAL A 353 1.25 -8.39 -13.61
CA VAL A 353 0.72 -9.29 -14.67
C VAL A 353 1.10 -8.72 -16.03
N THR A 354 1.73 -9.55 -16.87
CA THR A 354 2.21 -9.19 -18.21
C THR A 354 1.85 -10.29 -19.22
N ASN A 355 1.74 -9.94 -20.50
CA ASN A 355 1.59 -10.87 -21.62
C ASN A 355 0.45 -11.90 -21.47
N THR A 356 -0.64 -11.54 -20.81
CA THR A 356 -1.75 -12.49 -20.56
C THR A 356 -3.11 -11.82 -20.62
N THR A 357 -4.15 -12.64 -20.60
CA THR A 357 -5.54 -12.18 -20.54
C THR A 357 -6.11 -12.42 -19.14
N LEU A 358 -6.78 -11.42 -18.60
CA LEU A 358 -7.45 -11.41 -17.31
C LEU A 358 -8.92 -11.05 -17.53
N GLY A 359 -9.80 -12.04 -17.64
CA GLY A 359 -11.20 -11.80 -17.91
C GLY A 359 -11.42 -10.91 -19.14
N ALA A 360 -11.93 -9.72 -18.94
CA ALA A 360 -12.18 -8.71 -19.96
C ALA A 360 -10.97 -7.77 -20.23
N TYR A 361 -9.80 -8.06 -19.68
CA TYR A 361 -8.58 -7.29 -19.92
C TYR A 361 -7.49 -8.13 -20.60
N LYS A 362 -6.61 -7.46 -21.34
CA LYS A 362 -5.38 -8.02 -21.88
C LYS A 362 -4.20 -7.18 -21.42
N ALA A 363 -3.23 -7.81 -20.76
CA ALA A 363 -1.97 -7.20 -20.38
C ALA A 363 -0.94 -7.38 -21.50
N ASP A 364 -0.23 -6.33 -21.86
CA ASP A 364 0.92 -6.39 -22.77
C ASP A 364 2.23 -6.77 -22.05
N ALA A 365 3.36 -6.72 -22.76
CA ALA A 365 4.68 -7.02 -22.21
C ALA A 365 5.11 -6.06 -21.09
N THR A 366 4.57 -4.85 -21.05
CA THR A 366 4.84 -3.86 -20.02
C THR A 366 3.88 -3.97 -18.82
N GLY A 367 2.85 -4.83 -18.92
CA GLY A 367 1.76 -4.97 -17.97
C GLY A 367 0.65 -3.94 -18.15
N ALA A 368 0.72 -3.11 -19.19
CA ALA A 368 -0.34 -2.16 -19.50
C ALA A 368 -1.60 -2.91 -19.93
N LEU A 369 -2.73 -2.60 -19.28
CA LEU A 369 -4.00 -3.25 -19.54
C LEU A 369 -4.79 -2.54 -20.65
N THR A 370 -5.30 -3.32 -21.59
CA THR A 370 -6.32 -2.91 -22.54
C THR A 370 -7.61 -3.66 -22.21
N GLN A 371 -8.72 -2.95 -22.05
CA GLN A 371 -10.01 -3.57 -21.85
C GLN A 371 -10.51 -4.10 -23.21
N THR A 372 -10.78 -5.41 -23.30
CA THR A 372 -11.18 -6.13 -24.51
C THR A 372 -12.68 -6.42 -24.58
N ALA A 373 -13.36 -6.39 -23.41
CA ALA A 373 -14.81 -6.55 -23.31
C ALA A 373 -15.38 -5.64 -22.22
N LYS A 374 -16.67 -5.28 -22.35
CA LYS A 374 -17.38 -4.45 -21.35
C LYS A 374 -18.06 -5.27 -20.26
N SER A 375 -18.09 -6.59 -20.42
CA SER A 375 -18.74 -7.51 -19.49
C SER A 375 -17.89 -8.73 -19.26
N TYR A 376 -18.06 -9.34 -18.10
CA TYR A 376 -17.49 -10.64 -17.75
C TYR A 376 -18.39 -11.35 -16.74
N GLN A 377 -18.56 -12.64 -16.91
CA GLN A 377 -19.28 -13.52 -15.99
C GLN A 377 -18.48 -14.81 -15.79
N MET A 378 -18.24 -15.17 -14.56
CA MET A 378 -17.67 -16.49 -14.25
C MET A 378 -18.68 -17.58 -14.59
N THR A 379 -18.23 -18.61 -15.31
CA THR A 379 -19.12 -19.68 -15.82
C THR A 379 -19.21 -20.89 -14.90
N ASN A 380 -18.22 -21.13 -14.06
CA ASN A 380 -18.09 -22.34 -13.24
C ASN A 380 -18.22 -22.05 -11.75
N VAL A 381 -19.18 -21.23 -11.36
CA VAL A 381 -19.45 -20.94 -9.95
C VAL A 381 -20.35 -22.05 -9.38
N PRO A 382 -19.85 -22.92 -8.48
CA PRO A 382 -20.68 -23.91 -7.84
C PRO A 382 -21.69 -23.25 -6.92
N TYR A 383 -22.95 -23.66 -7.00
CA TYR A 383 -23.97 -23.13 -6.11
C TYR A 383 -24.03 -23.94 -4.80
N ILE A 384 -23.99 -23.26 -3.68
CA ILE A 384 -24.15 -23.83 -2.33
C ILE A 384 -25.24 -23.05 -1.61
N SER A 385 -26.31 -23.77 -1.20
CA SER A 385 -27.37 -23.17 -0.38
C SER A 385 -26.98 -23.17 1.09
N GLN A 386 -27.19 -22.07 1.78
CA GLN A 386 -27.09 -22.01 3.24
C GLN A 386 -28.30 -22.61 3.95
N ILE A 387 -29.41 -22.89 3.23
CA ILE A 387 -30.66 -23.38 3.77
C ILE A 387 -30.83 -24.88 3.53
N ASP A 388 -30.56 -25.35 2.29
CA ASP A 388 -30.78 -26.74 1.93
C ASP A 388 -29.80 -27.66 2.66
N ASN A 389 -30.34 -28.62 3.43
CA ASN A 389 -29.62 -29.66 4.18
C ASN A 389 -28.67 -29.18 5.29
N ILE A 390 -28.38 -27.87 5.44
CA ILE A 390 -27.44 -27.38 6.46
C ILE A 390 -28.05 -26.39 7.45
N TYR A 391 -29.08 -25.66 7.05
CA TYR A 391 -29.79 -24.70 7.90
C TYR A 391 -28.89 -23.66 8.57
N ALA A 392 -27.91 -23.13 7.81
CA ALA A 392 -27.01 -22.07 8.29
C ALA A 392 -27.66 -20.69 8.11
N TRP A 393 -28.66 -20.40 8.95
CA TRP A 393 -29.54 -19.24 8.82
C TRP A 393 -28.83 -17.88 8.75
N VAL A 394 -27.64 -17.78 9.34
CA VAL A 394 -26.84 -16.55 9.41
C VAL A 394 -25.40 -16.77 8.94
N GLY A 395 -25.16 -17.79 8.12
CA GLY A 395 -23.84 -18.16 7.59
C GLY A 395 -23.56 -17.65 6.17
N CYS A 396 -24.30 -16.66 5.68
CA CYS A 396 -24.25 -16.22 4.29
C CYS A 396 -22.84 -15.79 3.84
N GLU A 397 -22.07 -15.12 4.69
CA GLU A 397 -20.70 -14.68 4.39
C GLU A 397 -19.80 -15.86 4.05
N ALA A 398 -19.80 -16.88 4.91
CA ALA A 398 -18.96 -18.06 4.74
C ALA A 398 -19.42 -18.96 3.59
N VAL A 399 -20.74 -19.03 3.33
CA VAL A 399 -21.26 -19.83 2.21
C VAL A 399 -20.94 -19.15 0.87
N ALA A 400 -21.12 -17.83 0.77
CA ALA A 400 -20.73 -17.07 -0.40
C ALA A 400 -19.22 -17.16 -0.67
N ASP A 401 -18.41 -17.11 0.40
CA ASP A 401 -16.96 -17.27 0.33
C ASP A 401 -16.56 -18.65 -0.20
N LEU A 402 -17.08 -19.74 0.36
CA LEU A 402 -16.76 -21.08 -0.11
C LEU A 402 -17.13 -21.29 -1.59
N MET A 403 -18.26 -20.71 -2.06
CA MET A 403 -18.60 -20.72 -3.49
C MET A 403 -17.52 -20.01 -4.32
N GLY A 404 -17.02 -18.86 -3.86
CA GLY A 404 -15.97 -18.11 -4.51
C GLY A 404 -14.62 -18.84 -4.53
N LEU A 405 -14.20 -19.41 -3.40
CA LEU A 405 -12.99 -20.22 -3.32
C LEU A 405 -13.04 -21.40 -4.31
N LYS A 406 -14.14 -22.15 -4.33
CA LYS A 406 -14.31 -23.27 -5.27
C LYS A 406 -14.33 -22.81 -6.73
N ALA A 407 -14.94 -21.67 -7.04
CA ALA A 407 -14.95 -21.11 -8.38
C ALA A 407 -13.54 -20.72 -8.86
N LYS A 408 -12.65 -20.36 -7.94
CA LYS A 408 -11.24 -20.03 -8.21
C LYS A 408 -10.29 -21.24 -8.13
N GLY A 409 -10.82 -22.44 -7.89
CA GLY A 409 -10.03 -23.67 -7.84
C GLY A 409 -9.51 -24.07 -6.46
N TYR A 410 -9.81 -23.28 -5.43
CA TYR A 410 -9.42 -23.56 -4.04
C TYR A 410 -10.50 -24.38 -3.30
N ALA A 411 -10.15 -24.94 -2.15
CA ALA A 411 -11.07 -25.62 -1.23
C ALA A 411 -11.99 -26.68 -1.89
N GLN A 412 -11.53 -27.37 -2.95
CA GLN A 412 -12.39 -28.25 -3.75
C GLN A 412 -13.05 -29.37 -2.92
N ASP A 413 -12.32 -29.98 -2.01
CA ASP A 413 -12.77 -31.09 -1.18
C ASP A 413 -13.40 -30.63 0.14
N VAL A 414 -13.49 -29.31 0.39
CA VAL A 414 -14.03 -28.75 1.63
C VAL A 414 -15.56 -28.75 1.56
N THR A 415 -16.20 -29.41 2.52
CA THR A 415 -17.66 -29.36 2.64
C THR A 415 -18.11 -28.09 3.35
N ILE A 416 -19.32 -27.60 3.02
CA ILE A 416 -19.85 -26.39 3.68
C ILE A 416 -19.98 -26.56 5.19
N LYS A 417 -20.35 -27.76 5.67
CA LYS A 417 -20.43 -28.02 7.10
C LYS A 417 -19.06 -27.87 7.78
N TYR A 418 -18.02 -28.48 7.20
CA TYR A 418 -16.66 -28.37 7.73
C TYR A 418 -16.19 -26.91 7.75
N PHE A 419 -16.44 -26.17 6.67
CA PHE A 419 -16.07 -24.76 6.55
C PHE A 419 -16.73 -23.88 7.63
N LEU A 420 -18.03 -24.07 7.86
CA LEU A 420 -18.78 -23.33 8.89
C LEU A 420 -18.39 -23.71 10.33
N ASP A 421 -18.12 -24.98 10.59
CA ASP A 421 -17.74 -25.47 11.91
C ASP A 421 -16.36 -24.96 12.35
N ASN A 422 -15.45 -24.76 11.42
CA ASN A 422 -14.08 -24.30 11.67
C ASN A 422 -13.90 -22.77 11.54
N LEU A 423 -14.97 -22.00 11.33
CA LEU A 423 -14.87 -20.54 11.34
C LEU A 423 -14.24 -20.04 12.65
N PRO A 424 -13.28 -19.10 12.61
CA PRO A 424 -12.76 -18.47 13.81
C PRO A 424 -13.90 -17.81 14.57
N ARG A 425 -13.93 -17.98 15.91
CA ARG A 425 -15.04 -17.50 16.75
C ARG A 425 -14.63 -16.28 17.56
N SER A 426 -15.58 -15.37 17.74
CA SER A 426 -15.47 -14.24 18.65
C SER A 426 -16.71 -14.14 19.54
N LYS A 427 -16.55 -13.57 20.74
CA LYS A 427 -17.67 -13.34 21.67
C LYS A 427 -18.58 -12.21 21.20
N SER A 428 -18.02 -11.13 20.65
CA SER A 428 -18.78 -9.93 20.27
C SER A 428 -18.19 -9.16 19.10
N ASP A 429 -16.91 -9.36 18.75
CA ASP A 429 -16.19 -8.57 17.75
C ASP A 429 -16.06 -9.34 16.43
N PRO A 430 -16.78 -8.92 15.37
CA PRO A 430 -16.69 -9.57 14.05
C PRO A 430 -15.36 -9.37 13.32
N GLU A 431 -14.52 -8.44 13.76
CA GLU A 431 -13.14 -8.29 13.25
C GLU A 431 -12.19 -9.39 13.75
N LYS A 432 -12.57 -10.06 14.84
CA LYS A 432 -11.77 -11.13 15.45
C LYS A 432 -12.27 -12.53 15.13
N GLY A 433 -13.46 -12.66 14.57
CA GLY A 433 -14.05 -13.94 14.24
C GLY A 433 -15.57 -13.88 14.11
N PHE A 434 -16.17 -15.00 13.72
CA PHE A 434 -17.63 -15.12 13.62
C PHE A 434 -18.28 -15.00 14.99
N VAL A 435 -19.16 -14.02 15.14
CA VAL A 435 -19.90 -13.78 16.39
C VAL A 435 -21.17 -14.62 16.40
N GLY A 436 -21.38 -15.39 17.47
CA GLY A 436 -22.53 -16.29 17.59
C GLY A 436 -22.36 -17.61 16.84
N SER A 437 -23.45 -18.16 16.30
CA SER A 437 -23.49 -19.42 15.55
C SER A 437 -23.98 -19.18 14.13
N PRO A 438 -23.37 -19.75 13.09
CA PRO A 438 -23.87 -19.62 11.72
C PRO A 438 -25.22 -20.34 11.51
N TYR A 439 -25.56 -21.26 12.39
CA TYR A 439 -26.78 -22.09 12.30
C TYR A 439 -27.99 -21.50 13.05
N VAL A 440 -27.75 -20.67 14.05
CA VAL A 440 -28.80 -20.17 14.93
C VAL A 440 -28.82 -18.66 14.93
N PRO A 441 -29.89 -18.02 14.41
CA PRO A 441 -29.99 -16.55 14.47
C PRO A 441 -30.17 -16.08 15.92
N ASP A 442 -29.53 -14.98 16.28
CA ASP A 442 -29.81 -14.30 17.55
C ASP A 442 -31.16 -13.59 17.47
N THR A 443 -32.17 -14.25 18.02
CA THR A 443 -33.54 -13.71 18.09
C THR A 443 -33.67 -12.51 19.04
N SER A 444 -32.72 -12.34 19.99
CA SER A 444 -32.69 -11.19 20.89
C SER A 444 -32.29 -9.91 20.15
N LYS A 445 -31.68 -10.05 18.98
CA LYS A 445 -31.15 -8.95 18.15
C LYS A 445 -30.13 -8.06 18.88
N ARG A 446 -29.47 -8.59 19.90
CA ARG A 446 -28.44 -7.91 20.72
C ARG A 446 -27.03 -8.20 20.21
N THR A 447 -26.84 -9.36 19.59
CA THR A 447 -25.55 -9.82 19.07
C THR A 447 -25.45 -9.51 17.57
N ARG A 448 -24.32 -9.00 17.15
CA ARG A 448 -23.99 -8.80 15.73
C ARG A 448 -23.46 -10.11 15.14
N THR A 449 -24.34 -11.03 14.77
CA THR A 449 -23.97 -12.34 14.20
C THR A 449 -23.46 -12.17 12.77
N THR A 450 -22.14 -12.19 12.61
CA THR A 450 -21.42 -12.01 11.34
C THR A 450 -19.92 -12.24 11.57
N ILE A 451 -19.14 -12.31 10.49
CA ILE A 451 -17.68 -12.19 10.46
C ILE A 451 -17.34 -11.09 9.45
N TYR A 452 -16.32 -10.28 9.70
CA TYR A 452 -15.97 -9.19 8.79
C TYR A 452 -14.89 -9.59 7.76
N PRO A 453 -14.79 -8.85 6.64
CA PRO A 453 -14.01 -9.23 5.46
C PRO A 453 -12.54 -9.54 5.75
N ALA A 454 -11.86 -8.75 6.58
CA ALA A 454 -10.45 -8.99 6.89
C ALA A 454 -10.23 -10.35 7.57
N LYS A 455 -11.07 -10.67 8.57
CA LYS A 455 -10.96 -11.95 9.29
C LYS A 455 -11.48 -13.13 8.47
N LEU A 456 -12.45 -12.90 7.60
CA LEU A 456 -12.91 -13.92 6.67
C LEU A 456 -11.81 -14.23 5.64
N ALA A 457 -11.13 -13.21 5.08
CA ALA A 457 -10.02 -13.39 4.15
C ALA A 457 -8.85 -14.17 4.77
N GLU A 458 -8.46 -13.82 5.99
CA GLU A 458 -7.44 -14.57 6.75
C GLU A 458 -7.82 -16.06 6.90
N TYR A 459 -9.06 -16.34 7.25
CA TYR A 459 -9.57 -17.71 7.35
C TYR A 459 -9.57 -18.42 6.00
N SER A 460 -10.04 -17.77 4.95
CA SER A 460 -10.17 -18.32 3.60
C SER A 460 -8.83 -18.69 3.01
N ASN A 461 -7.81 -17.85 3.24
CA ASN A 461 -6.45 -18.10 2.77
C ASN A 461 -5.85 -19.38 3.38
N THR A 462 -6.31 -19.84 4.56
CA THR A 462 -5.87 -21.15 5.11
C THR A 462 -6.26 -22.34 4.23
N TYR A 463 -7.20 -22.19 3.31
CA TYR A 463 -7.65 -23.20 2.36
C TYR A 463 -7.02 -23.05 0.97
N CYS A 464 -6.12 -22.10 0.79
CA CYS A 464 -5.50 -21.78 -0.51
C CYS A 464 -4.05 -22.28 -0.63
N GLY A 465 -3.58 -23.12 0.30
CA GLY A 465 -2.22 -23.64 0.31
C GLY A 465 -1.20 -22.57 0.70
N SER A 466 -0.28 -22.24 -0.20
CA SER A 466 0.69 -21.15 -0.03
C SER A 466 0.20 -19.82 -0.63
N ASP A 467 -1.01 -19.81 -1.18
CA ASP A 467 -1.58 -18.67 -1.87
C ASP A 467 -2.40 -17.81 -0.88
N ASP A 468 -2.40 -16.49 -1.09
CA ASP A 468 -3.18 -15.52 -0.32
C ASP A 468 -4.11 -14.71 -1.25
N PRO A 469 -5.04 -15.36 -2.00
CA PRO A 469 -5.85 -14.67 -3.00
C PRO A 469 -6.98 -13.83 -2.38
N CYS A 470 -7.34 -14.07 -1.13
CA CYS A 470 -8.43 -13.39 -0.44
C CYS A 470 -7.92 -12.13 0.28
N ALA A 471 -8.62 -11.03 0.07
CA ALA A 471 -8.25 -9.76 0.70
C ALA A 471 -9.47 -8.95 1.13
N ASP A 472 -9.31 -8.17 2.20
CA ASP A 472 -10.29 -7.17 2.61
C ASP A 472 -10.50 -6.14 1.48
N PHE A 473 -11.74 -5.93 1.11
CA PHE A 473 -12.13 -5.04 0.02
C PHE A 473 -13.06 -3.91 0.50
N ARG A 474 -12.99 -3.59 1.79
CA ARG A 474 -13.75 -2.48 2.37
C ARG A 474 -13.30 -1.14 1.84
N GLY A 475 -14.25 -0.23 1.66
CA GLY A 475 -13.99 1.11 1.13
C GLY A 475 -13.91 1.19 -0.40
N ALA A 476 -13.84 0.05 -1.10
CA ALA A 476 -13.74 0.00 -2.55
C ALA A 476 -14.93 0.70 -3.23
N SER A 477 -14.64 1.46 -4.27
CA SER A 477 -15.66 2.10 -5.09
C SER A 477 -16.37 1.09 -6.00
N VAL A 478 -17.49 1.49 -6.58
CA VAL A 478 -18.17 0.71 -7.63
C VAL A 478 -17.21 0.42 -8.80
N THR A 479 -16.38 1.39 -9.17
CA THR A 479 -15.40 1.21 -10.23
C THR A 479 -14.36 0.15 -9.89
N ASP A 480 -13.87 0.11 -8.64
CA ASP A 480 -12.91 -0.91 -8.21
C ASP A 480 -13.55 -2.29 -8.22
N LEU A 481 -14.80 -2.40 -7.74
CA LEU A 481 -15.57 -3.63 -7.81
C LEU A 481 -15.74 -4.12 -9.25
N GLN A 482 -16.16 -3.25 -10.17
CA GLN A 482 -16.35 -3.59 -11.58
C GLN A 482 -15.03 -4.05 -12.22
N ARG A 483 -13.90 -3.40 -11.90
CA ARG A 483 -12.59 -3.81 -12.37
C ARG A 483 -12.21 -5.22 -11.92
N GLU A 484 -12.40 -5.55 -10.64
CA GLU A 484 -12.12 -6.90 -10.13
C GLU A 484 -13.01 -7.95 -10.83
N LEU A 485 -14.30 -7.69 -10.98
CA LEU A 485 -15.22 -8.59 -11.67
C LEU A 485 -14.84 -8.76 -13.16
N LEU A 486 -14.52 -7.69 -13.85
CA LEU A 486 -14.06 -7.72 -15.25
C LEU A 486 -12.71 -8.44 -15.40
N ALA A 487 -11.86 -8.46 -14.39
CA ALA A 487 -10.62 -9.23 -14.38
C ALA A 487 -10.83 -10.74 -14.14
N GLY A 488 -12.06 -11.18 -13.93
CA GLY A 488 -12.37 -12.58 -13.64
C GLY A 488 -12.22 -12.96 -12.17
N ASN A 489 -12.22 -11.98 -11.29
CA ASN A 489 -12.26 -12.17 -9.84
C ASN A 489 -13.70 -12.17 -9.34
N CYS A 490 -13.91 -12.63 -8.11
CA CYS A 490 -15.22 -12.55 -7.48
C CYS A 490 -15.12 -11.86 -6.11
N VAL A 491 -16.27 -11.38 -5.63
CA VAL A 491 -16.34 -10.60 -4.40
C VAL A 491 -17.47 -11.13 -3.53
N VAL A 492 -17.16 -11.46 -2.28
CA VAL A 492 -18.18 -11.65 -1.24
C VAL A 492 -18.68 -10.26 -0.85
N GLY A 493 -19.82 -9.89 -1.39
CA GLY A 493 -20.43 -8.59 -1.15
C GLY A 493 -21.33 -8.61 0.08
N TYR A 494 -21.07 -7.74 1.05
CA TYR A 494 -21.92 -7.58 2.24
C TYR A 494 -23.07 -6.63 1.91
N MET A 495 -24.13 -7.19 1.39
CA MET A 495 -25.32 -6.49 0.92
C MET A 495 -26.42 -6.50 1.99
N THR A 496 -27.66 -6.33 1.59
CA THR A 496 -28.82 -6.37 2.47
C THR A 496 -29.81 -7.44 2.02
N LEU A 497 -30.47 -8.06 2.98
CA LEU A 497 -31.46 -9.10 2.69
C LEU A 497 -32.58 -8.52 1.80
N TRP A 498 -32.87 -9.25 0.70
CA TRP A 498 -33.87 -8.90 -0.32
C TRP A 498 -33.65 -7.50 -0.96
N TRP A 499 -32.42 -7.06 -1.03
CA TRP A 499 -32.05 -5.77 -1.61
C TRP A 499 -32.75 -4.57 -0.97
N ALA A 500 -33.26 -4.73 0.27
CA ALA A 500 -33.90 -3.67 1.01
C ALA A 500 -32.89 -2.59 1.44
N SER A 501 -33.34 -1.36 1.58
CA SER A 501 -32.48 -0.29 2.07
C SER A 501 -31.81 -0.66 3.39
N PRO A 502 -30.52 -0.33 3.60
CA PRO A 502 -29.84 -0.59 4.85
C PRO A 502 -30.54 0.07 6.01
N TYR A 503 -30.90 -0.69 7.05
CA TYR A 503 -31.33 -0.10 8.31
C TYR A 503 -30.38 -0.49 9.45
N TYR A 504 -30.22 0.43 10.40
CA TYR A 504 -29.15 0.39 11.38
C TYR A 504 -29.69 0.13 12.78
N ARG A 505 -28.92 -0.63 13.57
CA ARG A 505 -29.10 -0.82 15.01
C ARG A 505 -27.81 -0.57 15.75
N THR A 506 -27.91 -0.28 17.03
CA THR A 506 -26.76 -0.18 17.92
C THR A 506 -26.45 -1.53 18.53
N TYR A 507 -25.20 -1.96 18.42
CA TYR A 507 -24.66 -3.18 18.98
C TYR A 507 -23.53 -2.85 19.95
N ASN A 508 -23.35 -3.66 20.98
CA ASN A 508 -22.20 -3.54 21.88
C ASN A 508 -21.07 -4.45 21.38
N ILE A 509 -19.99 -3.84 20.93
CA ILE A 509 -18.78 -4.53 20.49
C ILE A 509 -17.68 -4.22 21.51
N GLU A 510 -17.32 -5.22 22.32
CA GLU A 510 -16.28 -5.08 23.36
C GLU A 510 -16.44 -3.83 24.25
N GLY A 511 -17.68 -3.56 24.69
CA GLY A 511 -17.98 -2.39 25.54
C GLY A 511 -18.27 -1.10 24.78
N THR A 512 -18.01 -1.05 23.47
CA THR A 512 -18.26 0.13 22.64
C THR A 512 -19.58 -0.01 21.88
N GLN A 513 -20.42 1.02 21.94
CA GLN A 513 -21.69 1.08 21.19
C GLN A 513 -21.40 1.46 19.74
N GLN A 514 -21.70 0.57 18.79
CA GLN A 514 -21.53 0.79 17.37
C GLN A 514 -22.86 0.69 16.62
N ARG A 515 -23.13 1.66 15.75
CA ARG A 515 -24.32 1.65 14.89
C ARG A 515 -24.02 0.91 13.58
N LEU A 516 -24.53 -0.31 13.44
CA LEU A 516 -24.24 -1.19 12.31
C LEU A 516 -25.51 -1.59 11.57
N VAL A 517 -25.37 -2.00 10.29
CA VAL A 517 -26.49 -2.48 9.45
C VAL A 517 -27.08 -3.76 10.06
N SER A 518 -28.39 -3.76 10.29
CA SER A 518 -29.11 -4.89 10.94
C SER A 518 -29.62 -5.93 9.95
N ASN A 519 -30.06 -5.52 8.75
CA ASN A 519 -30.52 -6.43 7.69
C ASN A 519 -29.37 -6.90 6.79
N ASN A 520 -28.24 -7.25 7.39
CA ASN A 520 -27.05 -7.73 6.67
C ASN A 520 -27.33 -9.06 5.96
N HIS A 521 -26.88 -9.16 4.74
CA HIS A 521 -26.82 -10.37 3.94
C HIS A 521 -25.56 -10.35 3.09
N ALA A 522 -24.94 -11.50 2.86
CA ALA A 522 -23.78 -11.60 2.00
C ALA A 522 -24.09 -12.49 0.80
N VAL A 523 -23.63 -12.08 -0.37
CA VAL A 523 -23.77 -12.79 -1.64
C VAL A 523 -22.42 -12.87 -2.33
N LEU A 524 -22.22 -13.87 -3.18
CA LEU A 524 -21.09 -13.89 -4.09
C LEU A 524 -21.42 -13.11 -5.36
N VAL A 525 -20.66 -12.06 -5.64
CA VAL A 525 -20.72 -11.29 -6.88
C VAL A 525 -19.64 -11.84 -7.80
N CYS A 526 -20.05 -12.39 -8.93
CA CYS A 526 -19.15 -13.14 -9.83
C CYS A 526 -19.32 -12.78 -11.32
N GLY A 527 -19.86 -11.61 -11.62
CA GLY A 527 -19.94 -11.05 -12.96
C GLY A 527 -20.48 -9.63 -12.98
N TYR A 528 -20.16 -8.93 -14.06
CA TYR A 528 -20.64 -7.59 -14.35
C TYR A 528 -20.96 -7.44 -15.85
N ASP A 529 -22.06 -6.80 -16.15
CA ASP A 529 -22.48 -6.39 -17.51
C ASP A 529 -23.18 -5.02 -17.42
N PRO A 530 -22.76 -4.00 -18.17
CA PRO A 530 -23.32 -2.65 -18.06
C PRO A 530 -24.83 -2.58 -18.38
N ASN A 531 -25.37 -3.57 -19.12
CA ASN A 531 -26.79 -3.61 -19.49
C ASN A 531 -27.62 -4.48 -18.54
N LYS A 532 -26.99 -5.46 -17.84
CA LYS A 532 -27.70 -6.41 -16.97
C LYS A 532 -27.50 -6.12 -15.49
N GLY A 533 -26.37 -5.48 -15.12
CA GLY A 533 -25.95 -5.24 -13.75
C GLY A 533 -24.92 -6.23 -13.26
N TYR A 534 -25.15 -6.83 -12.09
CA TYR A 534 -24.22 -7.72 -11.40
C TYR A 534 -24.74 -9.15 -11.35
N TYR A 535 -23.90 -10.12 -11.68
CA TYR A 535 -24.25 -11.54 -11.58
C TYR A 535 -23.99 -12.04 -10.17
N ILE A 536 -25.04 -12.52 -9.54
CA ILE A 536 -25.09 -12.88 -8.14
C ILE A 536 -25.25 -14.39 -7.98
N SER A 537 -24.50 -15.01 -7.09
CA SER A 537 -24.79 -16.32 -6.52
C SER A 537 -25.19 -16.11 -5.04
N ASP A 538 -26.49 -16.18 -4.78
CA ASP A 538 -27.07 -15.89 -3.47
C ASP A 538 -27.25 -17.19 -2.68
N PRO A 539 -26.53 -17.38 -1.56
CA PRO A 539 -26.65 -18.59 -0.75
C PRO A 539 -28.02 -18.75 -0.08
N TYR A 540 -28.82 -17.68 0.03
CA TYR A 540 -30.11 -17.69 0.73
C TYR A 540 -31.27 -17.96 -0.25
N ASN A 541 -31.58 -19.22 -0.46
CA ASN A 541 -32.65 -19.66 -1.35
C ASN A 541 -33.96 -20.04 -0.63
N TYR A 542 -34.27 -19.41 0.48
CA TYR A 542 -35.38 -19.79 1.38
C TYR A 542 -36.72 -20.02 0.65
N TYR A 543 -37.06 -19.15 -0.30
CA TYR A 543 -38.28 -19.27 -1.12
C TYR A 543 -38.12 -20.19 -2.34
N ASN A 544 -36.88 -20.59 -2.68
CA ASN A 544 -36.53 -21.41 -3.84
C ASN A 544 -35.74 -22.67 -3.41
N ARG A 545 -36.18 -23.31 -2.31
CA ARG A 545 -35.50 -24.48 -1.75
C ARG A 545 -35.30 -25.57 -2.80
N GLY A 546 -34.10 -26.15 -2.82
CA GLY A 546 -33.72 -27.16 -3.80
C GLY A 546 -33.40 -26.64 -5.20
N GLN A 547 -33.43 -25.32 -5.41
CA GLN A 547 -33.07 -24.70 -6.68
C GLN A 547 -31.83 -23.81 -6.55
N VAL A 548 -31.12 -23.67 -7.68
CA VAL A 548 -30.00 -22.74 -7.80
C VAL A 548 -30.52 -21.31 -7.81
N HIS A 549 -29.97 -20.48 -6.93
CA HIS A 549 -30.33 -19.07 -6.82
C HIS A 549 -29.20 -18.18 -7.34
N GLN A 550 -29.05 -18.17 -8.68
CA GLN A 550 -28.08 -17.38 -9.41
C GLN A 550 -28.82 -16.51 -10.44
N TYR A 551 -28.57 -15.20 -10.42
CA TYR A 551 -29.32 -14.24 -11.22
C TYR A 551 -28.56 -12.94 -11.46
N TRP A 552 -29.05 -12.13 -12.39
CA TRP A 552 -28.57 -10.76 -12.60
C TRP A 552 -29.36 -9.80 -11.72
N GLU A 553 -28.67 -9.07 -10.85
CA GLU A 553 -29.26 -7.97 -10.09
C GLU A 553 -29.01 -6.64 -10.82
N ASN A 554 -30.03 -5.80 -10.85
CA ASN A 554 -29.97 -4.52 -11.52
C ASN A 554 -28.89 -3.60 -10.92
N ALA A 555 -28.11 -2.94 -11.80
CA ALA A 555 -26.99 -2.10 -11.37
C ALA A 555 -27.41 -1.00 -10.38
N LYS A 556 -28.53 -0.30 -10.63
CA LYS A 556 -29.00 0.79 -9.77
C LYS A 556 -29.30 0.29 -8.34
N THR A 557 -29.96 -0.85 -8.21
CA THR A 557 -30.30 -1.47 -6.91
C THR A 557 -29.03 -1.89 -6.18
N PHE A 558 -28.16 -2.63 -6.89
CA PHE A 558 -26.91 -3.14 -6.32
C PHE A 558 -26.00 -2.00 -5.85
N GLU A 559 -25.73 -1.03 -6.73
CA GLU A 559 -24.80 0.07 -6.47
C GLU A 559 -25.29 1.01 -5.37
N ALA A 560 -26.59 1.20 -5.22
CA ALA A 560 -27.15 1.98 -4.10
C ALA A 560 -26.77 1.35 -2.74
N ILE A 561 -26.85 0.02 -2.62
CA ILE A 561 -26.50 -0.69 -1.40
C ILE A 561 -24.97 -0.76 -1.23
N TRP A 562 -24.24 -1.05 -2.31
CA TRP A 562 -22.77 -1.06 -2.27
C TRP A 562 -22.21 0.28 -1.81
N ASN A 563 -22.67 1.40 -2.39
CA ASN A 563 -22.21 2.73 -2.02
C ASN A 563 -22.53 3.12 -0.58
N ALA A 564 -23.66 2.63 -0.06
CA ALA A 564 -24.03 2.85 1.34
C ALA A 564 -23.19 2.04 2.33
N ARG A 565 -22.58 0.93 1.88
CA ARG A 565 -21.85 -0.01 2.74
C ARG A 565 -20.37 -0.05 2.46
N LYS A 566 -19.99 -0.24 1.20
CA LYS A 566 -18.60 -0.46 0.74
C LYS A 566 -17.88 -1.54 1.55
N VAL A 567 -18.55 -2.67 1.76
CA VAL A 567 -18.03 -3.80 2.55
C VAL A 567 -18.03 -5.06 1.70
N GLY A 568 -16.86 -5.64 1.52
CA GLY A 568 -16.68 -6.87 0.77
C GLY A 568 -15.32 -7.49 1.01
N MET A 569 -15.14 -8.73 0.52
CA MET A 569 -13.90 -9.47 0.45
C MET A 569 -13.70 -9.92 -1.00
N VAL A 570 -12.56 -9.58 -1.59
CA VAL A 570 -12.23 -10.03 -2.95
C VAL A 570 -11.48 -11.37 -2.91
N ILE A 571 -11.75 -12.24 -3.91
CA ILE A 571 -11.05 -13.50 -4.14
C ILE A 571 -10.45 -13.42 -5.56
N ARG A 572 -9.11 -13.36 -5.65
CA ARG A 572 -8.33 -13.12 -6.88
C ARG A 572 -7.78 -14.36 -7.55
#